data_4643260a2c975995649793a1bf6102af
#
_entry.id   4643260a2c975995649793a1bf6102af
#
_cell.length_a   1.000
_cell.length_b   1.000
_cell.length_c   1.000
_cell.angle_alpha   90.00
_cell.angle_beta   90.00
_cell.angle_gamma   90.00
#
_symmetry.space_group_name_H-M   'P 1'
#
loop_
_entity.id
_entity.type
_entity.pdbx_description
1 polymer ?
#
loop_
_entity_poly.entity_id
_entity_poly.type
_entity_poly.pdbx_seq_one_letter_code
_entity_poly.pdbx_strand_id
1 'polypeptide(L)'
;MTTRTAAPIKVIAEPGLPFVGTEREVDAPRDLVFRCFAEPELLARWLGPKRLEMRIEEYDFRDGGRYRYVNVEPDGTEYGFHGVFHGTPTPDLMTQTFEFEPWPGHVSLDRLELVDLGDGRTLIRTHSVYQSVEARDGMAGSGMSDGMEQGYQKLEALVAQLQAAGS
;
A
#
# COMPACT_ATOMS: atom_id res chain seq x y z
N MET A 1 -27.08 12.99 -3.39
CA MET A 1 -25.78 12.92 -2.71
C MET A 1 -24.66 13.01 -3.73
N THR A 2 -23.84 14.02 -3.62
CA THR A 2 -22.66 14.13 -4.46
C THR A 2 -21.60 13.17 -3.93
N THR A 3 -21.30 12.13 -4.69
CA THR A 3 -20.17 11.25 -4.36
C THR A 3 -18.88 12.05 -4.55
N ARG A 4 -18.21 12.34 -3.46
CA ARG A 4 -16.93 13.04 -3.53
C ARG A 4 -15.88 12.05 -4.05
N THR A 5 -15.35 12.32 -5.24
CA THR A 5 -14.25 11.55 -5.77
C THR A 5 -12.95 12.03 -5.08
N ALA A 6 -12.23 11.11 -4.43
CA ALA A 6 -10.96 11.44 -3.83
C ALA A 6 -9.93 11.83 -4.90
N ALA A 7 -9.06 12.79 -4.57
CA ALA A 7 -7.97 13.17 -5.45
C ALA A 7 -7.02 11.98 -5.65
N PRO A 8 -6.38 11.86 -6.83
CA PRO A 8 -5.44 10.76 -7.06
C PRO A 8 -4.20 10.88 -6.16
N ILE A 9 -3.41 9.81 -6.13
CA ILE A 9 -2.19 9.74 -5.33
C ILE A 9 -1.25 10.91 -5.66
N LYS A 10 -0.71 11.52 -4.62
CA LYS A 10 0.35 12.52 -4.74
C LYS A 10 1.68 11.83 -4.45
N VAL A 11 2.65 12.00 -5.35
CA VAL A 11 3.99 11.41 -5.21
C VAL A 11 5.00 12.53 -4.97
N ILE A 12 5.83 12.35 -3.94
CA ILE A 12 6.88 13.30 -3.56
C ILE A 12 8.22 12.58 -3.73
N ALA A 13 8.97 12.92 -4.78
CA ALA A 13 10.23 12.28 -5.11
C ALA A 13 11.27 13.33 -5.51
N GLU A 14 11.83 14.02 -4.52
CA GLU A 14 12.84 15.07 -4.77
C GLU A 14 14.08 14.48 -5.43
N PRO A 15 14.59 15.12 -6.52
CA PRO A 15 15.80 14.66 -7.19
C PRO A 15 17.00 14.59 -6.25
N GLY A 16 17.79 13.53 -6.38
CA GLY A 16 19.03 13.38 -5.60
C GLY A 16 18.84 12.84 -4.19
N LEU A 17 17.62 12.50 -3.78
CA LEU A 17 17.34 11.90 -2.47
C LEU A 17 16.88 10.45 -2.63
N PRO A 18 17.23 9.56 -1.68
CA PRO A 18 16.83 8.15 -1.77
C PRO A 18 15.43 7.89 -1.21
N PHE A 19 14.53 8.86 -1.25
CA PHE A 19 13.19 8.80 -0.65
C PHE A 19 12.09 8.91 -1.67
N VAL A 20 10.96 8.23 -1.40
CA VAL A 20 9.69 8.47 -2.09
C VAL A 20 8.61 8.59 -1.03
N GLY A 21 7.88 9.71 -1.05
CA GLY A 21 6.69 9.89 -0.22
C GLY A 21 5.44 9.81 -1.07
N THR A 22 4.35 9.31 -0.51
CA THR A 22 3.04 9.35 -1.16
C THR A 22 1.96 9.80 -0.18
N GLU A 23 0.92 10.44 -0.72
CA GLU A 23 -0.26 10.83 0.04
C GLU A 23 -1.51 10.52 -0.77
N ARG A 24 -2.50 9.89 -0.14
CA ARG A 24 -3.75 9.52 -0.79
C ARG A 24 -4.90 9.59 0.22
N GLU A 25 -5.90 10.42 -0.05
CA GLU A 25 -7.11 10.46 0.77
C GLU A 25 -8.06 9.32 0.42
N VAL A 26 -8.75 8.79 1.42
CA VAL A 26 -9.75 7.73 1.28
C VAL A 26 -10.99 8.13 2.06
N ASP A 27 -12.17 7.94 1.46
CA ASP A 27 -13.46 8.31 2.05
C ASP A 27 -13.97 7.19 2.97
N ALA A 28 -13.24 6.99 4.08
CA ALA A 28 -13.58 6.00 5.10
C ALA A 28 -12.89 6.35 6.43
N PRO A 29 -13.48 5.93 7.57
CA PRO A 29 -12.84 6.13 8.87
C PRO A 29 -11.52 5.39 8.99
N ARG A 30 -10.61 5.95 9.77
CA ARG A 30 -9.25 5.43 9.97
C ARG A 30 -9.22 3.96 10.40
N ASP A 31 -10.10 3.57 11.32
CA ASP A 31 -10.14 2.18 11.80
C ASP A 31 -10.55 1.20 10.71
N LEU A 32 -11.45 1.59 9.82
CA LEU A 32 -11.86 0.74 8.70
C LEU A 32 -10.73 0.62 7.68
N VAL A 33 -10.04 1.72 7.38
CA VAL A 33 -8.87 1.69 6.49
C VAL A 33 -7.79 0.80 7.07
N PHE A 34 -7.53 0.90 8.39
CA PHE A 34 -6.54 0.06 9.06
C PHE A 34 -6.90 -1.43 8.95
N ARG A 35 -8.17 -1.80 9.10
CA ARG A 35 -8.61 -3.19 8.90
C ARG A 35 -8.26 -3.71 7.50
N CYS A 36 -8.36 -2.84 6.49
CA CYS A 36 -8.04 -3.22 5.11
C CYS A 36 -6.53 -3.47 4.90
N PHE A 37 -5.67 -2.97 5.78
CA PHE A 37 -4.26 -3.32 5.81
C PHE A 37 -3.98 -4.52 6.71
N ALA A 38 -4.72 -4.67 7.81
CA ALA A 38 -4.45 -5.68 8.85
C ALA A 38 -4.97 -7.08 8.49
N GLU A 39 -6.11 -7.15 7.81
CA GLU A 39 -6.76 -8.42 7.49
C GLU A 39 -6.37 -8.86 6.07
N PRO A 40 -5.67 -10.01 5.92
CA PRO A 40 -5.17 -10.42 4.60
C PRO A 40 -6.28 -10.65 3.57
N GLU A 41 -7.46 -11.09 3.99
CA GLU A 41 -8.60 -11.26 3.08
C GLU A 41 -9.05 -9.93 2.47
N LEU A 42 -9.00 -8.85 3.26
CA LEU A 42 -9.33 -7.51 2.77
C LEU A 42 -8.18 -6.94 1.95
N LEU A 43 -6.94 -7.11 2.41
CA LEU A 43 -5.75 -6.64 1.70
C LEU A 43 -5.69 -7.20 0.27
N ALA A 44 -5.98 -8.48 0.11
CA ALA A 44 -5.97 -9.15 -1.19
C ALA A 44 -6.98 -8.55 -2.18
N ARG A 45 -8.03 -7.89 -1.69
CA ARG A 45 -9.09 -7.33 -2.53
C ARG A 45 -8.73 -5.99 -3.15
N TRP A 46 -7.71 -5.29 -2.65
CA TRP A 46 -7.39 -3.96 -3.16
C TRP A 46 -5.92 -3.74 -3.53
N LEU A 47 -4.99 -4.46 -2.92
CA LEU A 47 -3.56 -4.22 -3.17
C LEU A 47 -3.17 -4.61 -4.60
N GLY A 48 -2.38 -3.75 -5.25
CA GLY A 48 -1.85 -4.00 -6.59
C GLY A 48 -2.73 -3.49 -7.73
N PRO A 49 -2.18 -3.53 -8.98
CA PRO A 49 -2.90 -3.04 -10.16
C PRO A 49 -4.18 -3.83 -10.46
N LYS A 50 -5.13 -3.17 -11.11
CA LYS A 50 -6.44 -3.77 -11.44
C LYS A 50 -6.35 -4.99 -12.36
N ARG A 51 -5.36 -5.01 -13.26
CA ARG A 51 -5.19 -6.11 -14.21
C ARG A 51 -4.61 -7.38 -13.60
N LEU A 52 -4.02 -7.29 -12.40
CA LEU A 52 -3.36 -8.40 -11.74
C LEU A 52 -4.20 -8.96 -10.61
N GLU A 53 -4.15 -10.28 -10.44
CA GLU A 53 -4.73 -10.94 -9.28
C GLU A 53 -3.73 -10.93 -8.13
N MET A 54 -4.22 -10.68 -6.92
CA MET A 54 -3.38 -10.67 -5.72
C MET A 54 -3.59 -11.95 -4.91
N ARG A 55 -2.49 -12.63 -4.59
CA ARG A 55 -2.49 -13.81 -3.72
C ARG A 55 -1.59 -13.54 -2.52
N ILE A 56 -2.14 -13.62 -1.32
CA ILE A 56 -1.37 -13.44 -0.08
C ILE A 56 -0.90 -14.83 0.38
N GLU A 57 0.40 -15.05 0.37
CA GLU A 57 1.02 -16.33 0.75
C GLU A 57 1.29 -16.42 2.26
N GLU A 58 1.73 -15.32 2.85
CA GLU A 58 2.08 -15.22 4.26
C GLU A 58 1.77 -13.80 4.73
N TYR A 59 1.16 -13.66 5.90
CA TYR A 59 0.83 -12.34 6.43
C TYR A 59 0.73 -12.38 7.96
N ASP A 60 1.88 -12.22 8.61
CA ASP A 60 1.97 -12.23 10.07
C ASP A 60 2.12 -10.77 10.53
N PHE A 61 0.98 -10.10 10.74
CA PHE A 61 0.90 -8.65 10.95
C PHE A 61 1.20 -8.28 12.40
N ARG A 62 2.47 -8.46 12.80
CA ARG A 62 2.98 -8.18 14.15
C ARG A 62 4.45 -7.82 14.08
N ASP A 63 5.02 -7.32 15.20
CA ASP A 63 6.46 -7.06 15.28
C ASP A 63 7.27 -8.32 14.96
N GLY A 64 8.18 -8.20 14.00
CA GLY A 64 9.01 -9.32 13.54
C GLY A 64 8.28 -10.30 12.63
N GLY A 65 7.01 -10.10 12.36
CA GLY A 65 6.23 -10.95 11.46
C GLY A 65 6.63 -10.74 10.01
N ARG A 66 6.46 -11.78 9.20
CA ARG A 66 6.80 -11.75 7.76
C ARG A 66 5.54 -11.64 6.92
N TYR A 67 5.70 -11.06 5.75
CA TYR A 67 4.65 -11.10 4.74
C TYR A 67 5.24 -11.46 3.38
N ARG A 68 4.42 -12.14 2.58
CA ARG A 68 4.71 -12.38 1.17
C ARG A 68 3.41 -12.38 0.38
N TYR A 69 3.40 -11.63 -0.71
CA TYR A 69 2.27 -11.66 -1.64
C TYR A 69 2.75 -11.72 -3.08
N VAL A 70 1.88 -12.18 -3.95
CA VAL A 70 2.18 -12.42 -5.36
C VAL A 70 1.10 -11.76 -6.22
N ASN A 71 1.52 -10.96 -7.19
CA ASN A 71 0.66 -10.49 -8.26
C ASN A 71 0.73 -11.49 -9.41
N VAL A 72 -0.41 -11.89 -9.93
CA VAL A 72 -0.50 -12.91 -10.98
C VAL A 72 -1.12 -12.31 -12.24
N GLU A 73 -0.38 -12.42 -13.37
CA GLU A 73 -0.86 -12.00 -14.70
C GLU A 73 -1.92 -12.99 -15.21
N PRO A 74 -2.76 -12.58 -16.18
CA PRO A 74 -3.71 -13.50 -16.79
C PRO A 74 -3.08 -14.72 -17.46
N ASP A 75 -1.80 -14.63 -17.89
CA ASP A 75 -1.06 -15.74 -18.48
C ASP A 75 -0.38 -16.65 -17.45
N GLY A 76 -0.53 -16.34 -16.14
CA GLY A 76 0.05 -17.09 -15.05
C GLY A 76 1.42 -16.61 -14.57
N THR A 77 1.99 -15.57 -15.20
CA THR A 77 3.26 -14.98 -14.74
C THR A 77 3.08 -14.40 -13.33
N GLU A 78 4.00 -14.71 -12.43
CA GLU A 78 3.94 -14.29 -11.03
C GLU A 78 5.02 -13.28 -10.69
N TYR A 79 4.64 -12.26 -9.92
CA TYR A 79 5.57 -11.26 -9.37
C TYR A 79 5.45 -11.28 -7.86
N GLY A 80 6.48 -11.77 -7.19
CA GLY A 80 6.50 -11.89 -5.73
C GLY A 80 7.07 -10.66 -5.05
N PHE A 81 6.54 -10.38 -3.86
CA PHE A 81 6.99 -9.30 -2.96
C PHE A 81 7.02 -9.85 -1.56
N HIS A 82 8.04 -9.52 -0.78
CA HIS A 82 8.10 -9.94 0.61
C HIS A 82 8.79 -8.90 1.49
N GLY A 83 8.63 -9.05 2.79
CA GLY A 83 9.26 -8.19 3.77
C GLY A 83 8.96 -8.62 5.20
N VAL A 84 9.36 -7.77 6.13
CA VAL A 84 9.21 -8.00 7.58
C VAL A 84 8.62 -6.74 8.20
N PHE A 85 7.70 -6.91 9.15
CA PHE A 85 7.17 -5.81 9.95
C PHE A 85 8.10 -5.49 11.12
N HIS A 86 8.31 -4.21 11.39
CA HIS A 86 9.12 -3.71 12.50
C HIS A 86 8.24 -2.90 13.44
N GLY A 87 8.17 -3.32 14.69
CA GLY A 87 7.24 -2.77 15.66
C GLY A 87 5.82 -3.29 15.46
N THR A 88 5.00 -3.22 16.50
CA THR A 88 3.59 -3.61 16.42
C THR A 88 2.85 -2.62 15.53
N PRO A 89 2.24 -3.08 14.43
CA PRO A 89 1.51 -2.16 13.54
C PRO A 89 0.32 -1.53 14.25
N THR A 90 0.15 -0.22 14.06
CA THR A 90 -0.98 0.56 14.56
C THR A 90 -1.44 1.51 13.45
N PRO A 91 -2.64 2.11 13.57
CA PRO A 91 -3.04 3.14 12.61
C PRO A 91 -2.07 4.33 12.54
N ASP A 92 -1.39 4.65 13.65
CA ASP A 92 -0.44 5.76 13.69
C ASP A 92 0.87 5.45 12.98
N LEU A 93 1.28 4.17 12.96
CA LEU A 93 2.55 3.78 12.38
C LEU A 93 2.59 2.30 12.01
N MET A 94 2.90 2.04 10.76
CA MET A 94 3.22 0.71 10.26
C MET A 94 4.57 0.82 9.57
N THR A 95 5.56 0.05 10.04
CA THR A 95 6.91 0.04 9.47
C THR A 95 7.22 -1.34 8.93
N GLN A 96 7.73 -1.42 7.71
CA GLN A 96 8.04 -2.69 7.08
C GLN A 96 9.18 -2.55 6.09
N THR A 97 9.88 -3.63 5.84
CA THR A 97 10.78 -3.72 4.69
C THR A 97 9.98 -4.20 3.48
N PHE A 98 10.47 -3.90 2.28
CA PHE A 98 9.82 -4.29 1.03
C PHE A 98 10.87 -4.66 0.01
N GLU A 99 10.72 -5.84 -0.59
CA GLU A 99 11.59 -6.32 -1.66
C GLU A 99 10.74 -6.90 -2.79
N PHE A 100 11.03 -6.43 -4.02
CA PHE A 100 10.45 -6.99 -5.23
C PHE A 100 11.35 -8.15 -5.67
N GLU A 101 10.83 -9.37 -5.61
CA GLU A 101 11.65 -10.58 -5.80
C GLU A 101 12.37 -10.68 -7.13
N PRO A 102 11.78 -10.21 -8.27
CA PRO A 102 12.53 -10.17 -9.53
C PRO A 102 13.74 -9.23 -9.53
N TRP A 103 13.85 -8.34 -8.55
CA TRP A 103 14.99 -7.44 -8.37
C TRP A 103 15.60 -7.62 -6.98
N PRO A 104 16.21 -8.78 -6.72
CA PRO A 104 16.66 -9.14 -5.37
C PRO A 104 17.77 -8.24 -4.86
N GLY A 105 17.81 -8.08 -3.54
CA GLY A 105 18.81 -7.28 -2.86
C GLY A 105 18.50 -5.79 -2.79
N HIS A 106 17.46 -5.33 -3.46
CA HIS A 106 17.03 -3.93 -3.41
C HIS A 106 15.84 -3.81 -2.44
N VAL A 107 16.17 -3.59 -1.18
CA VAL A 107 15.18 -3.54 -0.09
C VAL A 107 14.92 -2.09 0.30
N SER A 108 13.65 -1.70 0.33
CA SER A 108 13.27 -0.42 0.89
C SER A 108 12.77 -0.58 2.31
N LEU A 109 12.86 0.50 3.10
CA LEU A 109 12.25 0.61 4.41
C LEU A 109 11.08 1.56 4.29
N ASP A 110 9.88 1.05 4.52
CA ASP A 110 8.65 1.79 4.30
C ASP A 110 8.00 2.14 5.64
N ARG A 111 7.54 3.38 5.72
CA ARG A 111 6.73 3.88 6.82
C ARG A 111 5.37 4.27 6.29
N LEU A 112 4.31 3.87 6.99
CA LEU A 112 2.94 4.17 6.61
C LEU A 112 2.18 4.70 7.81
N GLU A 113 1.47 5.81 7.62
CA GLU A 113 0.65 6.46 8.64
C GLU A 113 -0.77 6.64 8.09
N LEU A 114 -1.76 6.39 8.93
CA LEU A 114 -3.15 6.70 8.64
C LEU A 114 -3.54 7.91 9.47
N VAL A 115 -3.78 9.03 8.80
CA VAL A 115 -4.11 10.30 9.47
C VAL A 115 -5.62 10.53 9.39
N ASP A 116 -6.25 10.69 10.54
CA ASP A 116 -7.68 11.03 10.60
C ASP A 116 -7.87 12.47 10.16
N LEU A 117 -8.59 12.67 9.04
CA LEU A 117 -8.88 14.00 8.50
C LEU A 117 -10.18 14.60 9.07
N GLY A 118 -10.91 13.84 9.89
CA GLY A 118 -12.26 14.20 10.29
C GLY A 118 -13.30 13.85 9.24
N ASP A 119 -14.57 13.92 9.61
CA ASP A 119 -15.72 13.66 8.72
C ASP A 119 -15.68 12.28 8.04
N GLY A 120 -15.09 11.28 8.72
CA GLY A 120 -15.00 9.92 8.19
C GLY A 120 -14.04 9.75 7.03
N ARG A 121 -13.00 10.59 6.94
CA ARG A 121 -11.98 10.51 5.90
C ARG A 121 -10.61 10.27 6.49
N THR A 122 -9.76 9.59 5.76
CA THR A 122 -8.42 9.22 6.17
C THR A 122 -7.39 9.60 5.11
N LEU A 123 -6.24 10.11 5.52
CA LEU A 123 -5.09 10.30 4.64
C LEU A 123 -4.12 9.13 4.86
N ILE A 124 -3.81 8.42 3.79
CA ILE A 124 -2.77 7.39 3.78
C ILE A 124 -1.47 8.06 3.36
N ARG A 125 -0.52 8.17 4.29
CA ARG A 125 0.78 8.77 4.03
C ARG A 125 1.85 7.70 4.10
N THR A 126 2.67 7.58 3.05
CA THR A 126 3.79 6.65 3.04
C THR A 126 5.10 7.39 2.85
N HIS A 127 6.17 6.82 3.38
CA HIS A 127 7.52 7.29 3.17
C HIS A 127 8.45 6.08 3.04
N SER A 128 9.07 5.94 1.87
CA SER A 128 9.94 4.81 1.56
C SER A 128 11.38 5.29 1.41
N VAL A 129 12.30 4.61 2.09
CA VAL A 129 13.73 4.89 2.02
C VAL A 129 14.40 3.77 1.25
N TYR A 130 15.13 4.12 0.20
CA TYR A 130 15.87 3.18 -0.64
C TYR A 130 17.36 3.21 -0.27
N GLN A 131 18.09 2.15 -0.64
CA GLN A 131 19.49 2.01 -0.28
C GLN A 131 20.41 2.94 -1.09
N SER A 132 19.91 3.49 -2.19
CA SER A 132 20.64 4.44 -3.02
C SER A 132 19.67 5.31 -3.81
N VAL A 133 20.17 6.44 -4.32
CA VAL A 133 19.40 7.30 -5.23
C VAL A 133 19.03 6.53 -6.50
N GLU A 134 19.96 5.72 -7.02
CA GLU A 134 19.73 4.91 -8.22
C GLU A 134 18.59 3.90 -8.02
N ALA A 135 18.56 3.22 -6.87
CA ALA A 135 17.47 2.28 -6.54
C ALA A 135 16.13 3.02 -6.43
N ARG A 136 16.13 4.19 -5.80
CA ARG A 136 14.95 5.04 -5.69
C ARG A 136 14.43 5.44 -7.08
N ASP A 137 15.32 5.92 -7.93
CA ASP A 137 14.95 6.37 -9.28
C ASP A 137 14.41 5.21 -10.12
N GLY A 138 15.03 4.03 -10.01
CA GLY A 138 14.55 2.83 -10.70
C GLY A 138 13.14 2.43 -10.29
N MET A 139 12.87 2.45 -8.99
CA MET A 139 11.54 2.11 -8.48
C MET A 139 10.51 3.19 -8.82
N ALA A 140 10.84 4.45 -8.65
CA ALA A 140 9.94 5.55 -8.98
C ALA A 140 9.59 5.59 -10.47
N GLY A 141 10.54 5.18 -11.33
CA GLY A 141 10.33 5.12 -12.78
C GLY A 141 9.66 3.85 -13.28
N SER A 142 9.33 2.90 -12.40
CA SER A 142 8.81 1.57 -12.78
C SER A 142 7.29 1.51 -12.99
N GLY A 143 6.57 2.63 -12.85
CA GLY A 143 5.11 2.64 -12.86
C GLY A 143 4.48 2.32 -11.52
N MET A 144 5.26 2.33 -10.45
CA MET A 144 4.81 2.04 -9.08
C MET A 144 3.63 2.91 -8.65
N SER A 145 3.70 4.22 -8.94
CA SER A 145 2.66 5.16 -8.53
C SER A 145 1.32 4.89 -9.22
N ASP A 146 1.36 4.47 -10.48
CA ASP A 146 0.14 4.11 -11.21
C ASP A 146 -0.48 2.85 -10.63
N GLY A 147 0.33 1.83 -10.32
CA GLY A 147 -0.14 0.61 -9.67
C GLY A 147 -0.73 0.89 -8.30
N MET A 148 -0.11 1.76 -7.51
CA MET A 148 -0.62 2.19 -6.21
C MET A 148 -1.97 2.91 -6.34
N GLU A 149 -2.08 3.83 -7.30
CA GLU A 149 -3.34 4.56 -7.52
C GLU A 149 -4.48 3.60 -7.89
N GLN A 150 -4.22 2.63 -8.76
CA GLN A 150 -5.21 1.61 -9.10
C GLN A 150 -5.63 0.79 -7.88
N GLY A 151 -4.69 0.43 -7.03
CA GLY A 151 -4.97 -0.24 -5.76
C GLY A 151 -5.85 0.63 -4.85
N TYR A 152 -5.52 1.90 -4.70
CA TYR A 152 -6.31 2.82 -3.88
C TYR A 152 -7.72 3.03 -4.45
N GLN A 153 -7.92 3.00 -5.76
CA GLN A 153 -9.25 3.03 -6.35
C GLN A 153 -10.07 1.77 -5.97
N LYS A 154 -9.42 0.61 -5.94
CA LYS A 154 -10.06 -0.62 -5.45
C LYS A 154 -10.37 -0.52 -3.96
N LEU A 155 -9.48 0.08 -3.17
CA LEU A 155 -9.71 0.31 -1.74
C LEU A 155 -10.93 1.21 -1.52
N GLU A 156 -11.07 2.28 -2.31
CA GLU A 156 -12.26 3.15 -2.24
C GLU A 156 -13.56 2.36 -2.46
N ALA A 157 -13.58 1.49 -3.45
CA ALA A 157 -14.74 0.64 -3.71
C ALA A 157 -14.98 -0.34 -2.56
N LEU A 158 -13.91 -0.93 -2.01
CA LEU A 158 -13.99 -1.88 -0.90
C LEU A 158 -14.56 -1.23 0.36
N VAL A 159 -14.02 -0.08 0.77
CA VAL A 159 -14.50 0.60 1.99
C VAL A 159 -15.94 1.07 1.83
N ALA A 160 -16.36 1.47 0.62
CA ALA A 160 -17.75 1.81 0.35
C ALA A 160 -18.67 0.60 0.55
N GLN A 161 -18.26 -0.59 0.07
CA GLN A 161 -19.00 -1.83 0.27
C GLN A 161 -19.09 -2.21 1.75
N LEU A 162 -17.98 -2.10 2.48
CA LEU A 162 -17.96 -2.45 3.90
C LEU A 162 -18.83 -1.52 4.74
N GLN A 163 -18.86 -0.24 4.42
CA GLN A 163 -19.73 0.74 5.10
C GLN A 163 -21.20 0.47 4.79
N ALA A 164 -21.53 0.14 3.56
CA ALA A 164 -22.92 -0.19 3.16
C ALA A 164 -23.39 -1.48 3.85
N ALA A 165 -22.53 -2.48 4.01
CA ALA A 165 -22.85 -3.73 4.67
C ALA A 165 -22.99 -3.60 6.18
N GLY A 166 -22.30 -2.63 6.80
CA GLY A 166 -22.31 -2.40 8.25
C GLY A 166 -23.42 -1.48 8.74
N SER A 167 -24.21 -0.93 7.83
CA SER A 167 -25.29 0.01 8.16
C SER A 167 -26.65 -0.65 8.28
#